data_cf3188217540bbf1c581f84293600782
#
_entry.id   cf3188217540bbf1c581f84293600782
#
_cell.length_a   1.000
_cell.length_b   1.000
_cell.length_c   1.000
_cell.angle_alpha   90.00
_cell.angle_beta   90.00
_cell.angle_gamma   90.00
#
_symmetry.space_group_name_H-M   'P 1'
#
loop_
_entity.id
_entity.type
_entity.pdbx_description
1 polymer ?
#
loop_
_entity_poly.entity_id
_entity_poly.type
_entity_poly.pdbx_seq_one_letter_code
_entity_poly.pdbx_strand_id
1 'polypeptide(L)'
;MYYQVSKEFFDKLPNACFGAVAVRGLDNTHDIPELEKMLAGNVAECEAYFTGKKPKETKDILPYRAAFTALGINPNKFMCSIEALLTRIAKGKGFPHINAAVDLGNAVSIKHRLPMGAHDLDTIADGLDVRLAEEGDTFIPFGSTEEEAPDVGEAVYACGHEIRTRRWTWRQSERGKITENTKAILFPIDGFSDVNAAEVQAAADELVALLKKYFGEGLEIETGTVTKEQPRFEFFK
;
A
#
# COMPACT_ATOMS: atom_id res chain seq x y z
N MET A 1 3.13 18.80 1.35
CA MET A 1 3.10 17.52 2.09
C MET A 1 4.31 16.67 1.72
N TYR A 2 4.62 15.60 2.46
CA TYR A 2 5.73 14.72 2.12
C TYR A 2 5.42 13.24 2.38
N TYR A 3 6.18 12.39 1.67
CA TYR A 3 6.32 10.96 1.94
C TYR A 3 7.81 10.65 2.11
N GLN A 4 8.18 10.04 3.23
CA GLN A 4 9.58 9.87 3.61
C GLN A 4 9.82 8.49 4.20
N VAL A 5 11.02 7.97 3.98
CA VAL A 5 11.48 6.71 4.58
C VAL A 5 12.72 7.00 5.42
N SER A 6 12.72 6.57 6.67
CA SER A 6 13.80 6.86 7.60
C SER A 6 15.09 6.11 7.26
N LYS A 7 16.21 6.67 7.70
CA LYS A 7 17.52 6.03 7.55
C LYS A 7 17.56 4.66 8.24
N GLU A 8 16.99 4.57 9.43
CA GLU A 8 16.96 3.35 10.23
C GLU A 8 16.20 2.20 9.53
N PHE A 9 15.14 2.53 8.77
CA PHE A 9 14.46 1.58 7.92
C PHE A 9 15.37 1.10 6.78
N PHE A 10 16.03 2.02 6.06
CA PHE A 10 16.97 1.66 4.99
C PHE A 10 18.22 0.94 5.49
N ASP A 11 18.64 1.15 6.74
CA ASP A 11 19.74 0.36 7.33
C ASP A 11 19.36 -1.13 7.46
N LYS A 12 18.07 -1.45 7.62
CA LYS A 12 17.56 -2.83 7.63
C LYS A 12 17.23 -3.37 6.24
N LEU A 13 16.74 -2.54 5.35
CA LEU A 13 16.33 -2.88 3.98
C LEU A 13 16.94 -1.88 2.97
N PRO A 14 18.25 -1.95 2.69
CA PRO A 14 18.96 -0.97 1.86
C PRO A 14 18.46 -0.93 0.41
N ASN A 15 17.88 -2.01 -0.09
CA ASN A 15 17.37 -2.12 -1.45
C ASN A 15 15.85 -1.85 -1.55
N ALA A 16 15.18 -1.46 -0.45
CA ALA A 16 13.78 -1.06 -0.53
C ALA A 16 13.63 0.16 -1.46
N CYS A 17 12.60 0.15 -2.29
CA CYS A 17 12.20 1.28 -3.09
C CYS A 17 10.68 1.42 -3.03
N PHE A 18 10.20 2.65 -3.16
CA PHE A 18 8.79 2.97 -3.02
C PHE A 18 8.37 3.86 -4.17
N GLY A 19 7.43 3.39 -4.99
CA GLY A 19 6.66 4.27 -5.84
C GLY A 19 5.65 5.04 -5.00
N ALA A 20 5.38 6.27 -5.37
CA ALA A 20 4.40 7.10 -4.70
C ALA A 20 3.52 7.81 -5.74
N VAL A 21 2.21 7.68 -5.60
CA VAL A 21 1.22 8.42 -6.38
C VAL A 21 0.36 9.20 -5.41
N ALA A 22 0.51 10.52 -5.38
CA ALA A 22 -0.32 11.43 -4.63
C ALA A 22 -1.38 12.01 -5.55
N VAL A 23 -2.63 11.99 -5.15
CA VAL A 23 -3.75 12.52 -5.94
C VAL A 23 -4.68 13.33 -5.03
N ARG A 24 -5.21 14.45 -5.54
CA ARG A 24 -6.27 15.21 -4.90
C ARG A 24 -7.33 15.66 -5.91
N GLY A 25 -8.53 15.95 -5.39
CA GLY A 25 -9.69 16.33 -6.20
C GLY A 25 -10.58 15.14 -6.56
N LEU A 26 -10.42 13.99 -5.85
CA LEU A 26 -11.25 12.80 -6.05
C LEU A 26 -12.71 13.05 -5.63
N ASP A 27 -13.63 12.47 -6.38
CA ASP A 27 -15.00 12.19 -5.94
C ASP A 27 -15.16 10.67 -5.75
N ASN A 28 -15.05 10.22 -4.50
CA ASN A 28 -15.14 8.81 -4.11
C ASN A 28 -16.54 8.42 -3.59
N THR A 29 -17.55 9.28 -3.84
CA THR A 29 -18.92 9.10 -3.33
C THR A 29 -19.74 8.10 -4.14
N HIS A 30 -19.27 7.68 -5.29
CA HIS A 30 -19.99 6.83 -6.23
C HIS A 30 -19.19 5.59 -6.61
N ASP A 31 -19.91 4.47 -6.75
CA ASP A 31 -19.34 3.27 -7.34
C ASP A 31 -19.13 3.46 -8.84
N ILE A 32 -18.10 2.82 -9.38
CA ILE A 32 -17.74 2.87 -10.80
C ILE A 32 -17.81 1.44 -11.37
N PRO A 33 -18.92 1.05 -12.02
CA PRO A 33 -19.15 -0.34 -12.46
C PRO A 33 -18.06 -0.89 -13.39
N GLU A 34 -17.45 -0.04 -14.22
CA GLU A 34 -16.35 -0.45 -15.10
C GLU A 34 -15.09 -0.80 -14.30
N LEU A 35 -14.84 -0.12 -13.19
CA LEU A 35 -13.74 -0.39 -12.29
C LEU A 35 -13.97 -1.69 -11.51
N GLU A 36 -15.18 -1.90 -11.01
CA GLU A 36 -15.55 -3.17 -10.35
C GLU A 36 -15.36 -4.35 -11.31
N LYS A 37 -15.79 -4.20 -12.58
CA LYS A 37 -15.58 -5.21 -13.61
C LYS A 37 -14.10 -5.45 -13.89
N MET A 38 -13.27 -4.41 -13.92
CA MET A 38 -11.82 -4.52 -14.08
C MET A 38 -11.20 -5.28 -12.90
N LEU A 39 -11.55 -4.92 -11.67
CA LEU A 39 -11.11 -5.61 -10.46
C LEU A 39 -11.48 -7.08 -10.51
N ALA A 40 -12.74 -7.40 -10.84
CA ALA A 40 -13.20 -8.78 -10.97
C ALA A 40 -12.42 -9.57 -12.04
N GLY A 41 -12.08 -8.93 -13.16
CA GLY A 41 -11.23 -9.51 -14.20
C GLY A 41 -9.83 -9.83 -13.69
N ASN A 42 -9.17 -8.86 -13.03
CA ASN A 42 -7.84 -9.05 -12.45
C ASN A 42 -7.84 -10.15 -11.37
N VAL A 43 -8.90 -10.25 -10.56
CA VAL A 43 -9.08 -11.32 -9.58
C VAL A 43 -9.18 -12.68 -10.27
N ALA A 44 -9.97 -12.80 -11.33
CA ALA A 44 -10.13 -14.05 -12.08
C ALA A 44 -8.81 -14.50 -12.76
N GLU A 45 -8.07 -13.56 -13.37
CA GLU A 45 -6.74 -13.84 -13.95
C GLU A 45 -5.75 -14.28 -12.86
N CYS A 46 -5.77 -13.64 -11.71
CA CYS A 46 -4.94 -13.98 -10.57
C CYS A 46 -5.30 -15.38 -10.02
N GLU A 47 -6.58 -15.71 -9.89
CA GLU A 47 -7.05 -17.03 -9.47
C GLU A 47 -6.55 -18.12 -10.42
N ALA A 48 -6.68 -17.90 -11.73
CA ALA A 48 -6.18 -18.81 -12.75
C ALA A 48 -4.65 -18.99 -12.65
N TYR A 49 -3.91 -17.90 -12.46
CA TYR A 49 -2.44 -17.95 -12.31
C TYR A 49 -2.00 -18.78 -11.09
N PHE A 50 -2.74 -18.69 -9.98
CA PHE A 50 -2.41 -19.39 -8.74
C PHE A 50 -3.01 -20.80 -8.64
N THR A 51 -3.74 -21.28 -9.65
CA THR A 51 -4.24 -22.66 -9.67
C THR A 51 -3.10 -23.65 -9.44
N GLY A 52 -3.16 -24.43 -8.34
CA GLY A 52 -2.14 -25.39 -7.94
C GLY A 52 -0.85 -24.78 -7.38
N LYS A 53 -0.78 -23.46 -7.19
CA LYS A 53 0.38 -22.76 -6.63
C LYS A 53 0.04 -22.14 -5.27
N LYS A 54 1.03 -22.01 -4.40
CA LYS A 54 0.90 -21.25 -3.16
C LYS A 54 1.59 -19.89 -3.33
N PRO A 55 0.88 -18.76 -3.15
CA PRO A 55 1.47 -17.43 -3.31
C PRO A 55 2.79 -17.24 -2.56
N LYS A 56 2.87 -17.71 -1.32
CA LYS A 56 4.07 -17.61 -0.47
C LYS A 56 5.33 -18.29 -1.02
N GLU A 57 5.20 -19.15 -2.03
CA GLU A 57 6.30 -19.91 -2.65
C GLU A 57 6.72 -19.33 -4.01
N THR A 58 6.05 -18.25 -4.44
CA THR A 58 6.31 -17.63 -5.75
C THR A 58 7.38 -16.53 -5.67
N LYS A 59 8.04 -16.30 -6.80
CA LYS A 59 9.05 -15.26 -6.94
C LYS A 59 8.51 -13.85 -6.63
N ASP A 60 7.21 -13.62 -6.79
CA ASP A 60 6.56 -12.34 -6.52
C ASP A 60 6.48 -12.06 -5.01
N ILE A 61 6.38 -13.09 -4.17
CA ILE A 61 6.16 -12.97 -2.71
C ILE A 61 7.43 -13.26 -1.89
N LEU A 62 8.32 -14.12 -2.37
CA LEU A 62 9.54 -14.49 -1.62
C LEU A 62 10.38 -13.27 -1.18
N PRO A 63 10.58 -12.19 -1.99
CA PRO A 63 11.33 -11.02 -1.56
C PRO A 63 10.70 -10.31 -0.34
N TYR A 64 9.38 -10.19 -0.29
CA TYR A 64 8.67 -9.58 0.83
C TYR A 64 8.78 -10.42 2.11
N ARG A 65 8.73 -11.75 2.00
CA ARG A 65 8.94 -12.66 3.14
C ARG A 65 10.36 -12.57 3.68
N ALA A 66 11.36 -12.45 2.79
CA ALA A 66 12.76 -12.22 3.19
C ALA A 66 12.90 -10.86 3.89
N ALA A 67 12.30 -9.81 3.36
CA ALA A 67 12.28 -8.47 3.96
C ALA A 67 11.60 -8.47 5.35
N PHE A 68 10.47 -9.17 5.51
CA PHE A 68 9.83 -9.32 6.83
C PHE A 68 10.79 -9.96 7.84
N THR A 69 11.51 -11.02 7.44
CA THR A 69 12.51 -11.65 8.29
C THR A 69 13.65 -10.69 8.66
N ALA A 70 14.14 -9.88 7.71
CA ALA A 70 15.17 -8.88 7.96
C ALA A 70 14.71 -7.77 8.91
N LEU A 71 13.40 -7.42 8.86
CA LEU A 71 12.76 -6.49 9.79
C LEU A 71 12.43 -7.11 11.16
N GLY A 72 12.75 -8.40 11.39
CA GLY A 72 12.41 -9.11 12.62
C GLY A 72 10.96 -9.59 12.70
N ILE A 73 10.21 -9.55 11.59
CA ILE A 73 8.81 -9.96 11.51
C ILE A 73 8.73 -11.42 11.05
N ASN A 74 7.98 -12.25 11.76
CA ASN A 74 7.75 -13.65 11.34
C ASN A 74 6.74 -13.70 10.19
N PRO A 75 7.15 -14.00 8.93
CA PRO A 75 6.26 -14.00 7.78
C PRO A 75 5.26 -15.16 7.76
N ASN A 76 5.39 -16.15 8.66
CA ASN A 76 4.39 -17.21 8.81
C ASN A 76 3.24 -16.79 9.75
N LYS A 77 3.49 -15.79 10.61
CA LYS A 77 2.49 -15.21 11.51
C LYS A 77 1.84 -13.97 10.89
N PHE A 78 2.62 -13.16 10.20
CA PHE A 78 2.20 -11.90 9.59
C PHE A 78 2.53 -11.94 8.10
N MET A 79 1.53 -11.82 7.24
CA MET A 79 1.72 -11.75 5.79
C MET A 79 1.73 -10.28 5.35
N CYS A 80 2.56 -9.93 4.36
CA CYS A 80 2.40 -8.63 3.70
C CYS A 80 1.04 -8.57 2.98
N SER A 81 0.57 -7.36 2.70
CA SER A 81 -0.77 -7.13 2.13
C SER A 81 -1.00 -7.94 0.85
N ILE A 82 -0.07 -7.90 -0.09
CA ILE A 82 -0.23 -8.62 -1.36
C ILE A 82 -0.23 -10.15 -1.15
N GLU A 83 0.60 -10.72 -0.26
CA GLU A 83 0.54 -12.15 0.06
C GLU A 83 -0.83 -12.55 0.62
N ALA A 84 -1.41 -11.69 1.46
CA ALA A 84 -2.74 -11.93 2.04
C ALA A 84 -3.83 -11.89 0.97
N LEU A 85 -3.81 -10.89 0.07
CA LEU A 85 -4.76 -10.76 -1.04
C LEU A 85 -4.66 -11.95 -1.98
N LEU A 86 -3.46 -12.27 -2.47
CA LEU A 86 -3.24 -13.39 -3.38
C LEU A 86 -3.61 -14.74 -2.74
N THR A 87 -3.35 -14.91 -1.44
CA THR A 87 -3.74 -16.13 -0.72
C THR A 87 -5.25 -16.25 -0.59
N ARG A 88 -5.96 -15.14 -0.40
CA ARG A 88 -7.42 -15.09 -0.38
C ARG A 88 -8.00 -15.50 -1.73
N ILE A 89 -7.48 -14.92 -2.83
CA ILE A 89 -7.88 -15.20 -4.20
C ILE A 89 -7.61 -16.67 -4.54
N ALA A 90 -6.38 -17.16 -4.31
CA ALA A 90 -6.00 -18.55 -4.59
C ALA A 90 -6.85 -19.60 -3.84
N LYS A 91 -7.53 -19.20 -2.75
CA LYS A 91 -8.48 -20.04 -1.99
C LYS A 91 -9.93 -19.89 -2.45
N GLY A 92 -10.21 -19.15 -3.51
CA GLY A 92 -11.58 -18.91 -4.01
C GLY A 92 -12.48 -18.20 -3.00
N LYS A 93 -11.93 -17.37 -2.09
CA LYS A 93 -12.71 -16.70 -1.04
C LYS A 93 -13.38 -15.40 -1.50
N GLY A 94 -13.38 -15.13 -2.80
CA GLY A 94 -13.89 -13.89 -3.37
C GLY A 94 -13.01 -12.68 -2.99
N PHE A 95 -13.37 -11.54 -3.51
CA PHE A 95 -12.68 -10.27 -3.22
C PHE A 95 -13.73 -9.21 -2.84
N PRO A 96 -13.58 -8.49 -1.73
CA PRO A 96 -14.57 -7.51 -1.32
C PRO A 96 -14.48 -6.26 -2.18
N HIS A 97 -15.62 -5.70 -2.53
CA HIS A 97 -15.76 -4.33 -2.96
C HIS A 97 -15.77 -3.42 -1.71
N ILE A 98 -15.03 -2.31 -1.75
CA ILE A 98 -14.93 -1.37 -0.62
C ILE A 98 -15.49 0.00 -1.04
N ASN A 99 -14.81 0.68 -1.94
CA ASN A 99 -15.18 1.90 -2.64
C ASN A 99 -14.29 2.07 -3.87
N ALA A 100 -14.65 2.96 -4.78
CA ALA A 100 -13.98 3.09 -6.06
C ALA A 100 -12.46 3.32 -5.96
N ALA A 101 -11.99 4.17 -5.05
CA ALA A 101 -10.57 4.46 -4.91
C ALA A 101 -9.77 3.27 -4.34
N VAL A 102 -10.31 2.56 -3.35
CA VAL A 102 -9.68 1.36 -2.78
C VAL A 102 -9.67 0.23 -3.79
N ASP A 103 -10.75 0.04 -4.54
CA ASP A 103 -10.85 -1.00 -5.56
C ASP A 103 -9.87 -0.75 -6.70
N LEU A 104 -9.65 0.52 -7.06
CA LEU A 104 -8.62 0.89 -8.04
C LEU A 104 -7.23 0.48 -7.57
N GLY A 105 -6.85 0.86 -6.34
CA GLY A 105 -5.57 0.47 -5.75
C GLY A 105 -5.41 -1.06 -5.67
N ASN A 106 -6.46 -1.76 -5.25
CA ASN A 106 -6.47 -3.22 -5.20
C ASN A 106 -6.34 -3.86 -6.59
N ALA A 107 -7.02 -3.32 -7.60
CA ALA A 107 -6.93 -3.85 -8.97
C ALA A 107 -5.51 -3.76 -9.52
N VAL A 108 -4.83 -2.62 -9.33
CA VAL A 108 -3.43 -2.43 -9.73
C VAL A 108 -2.50 -3.30 -8.89
N SER A 109 -2.67 -3.32 -7.56
CA SER A 109 -1.89 -4.16 -6.65
C SER A 109 -1.91 -5.64 -7.03
N ILE A 110 -3.09 -6.20 -7.31
CA ILE A 110 -3.27 -7.61 -7.70
C ILE A 110 -2.64 -7.89 -9.06
N LYS A 111 -2.85 -7.01 -10.04
CA LYS A 111 -2.31 -7.17 -11.40
C LYS A 111 -0.79 -7.19 -11.40
N HIS A 112 -0.15 -6.26 -10.71
CA HIS A 112 1.31 -6.14 -10.62
C HIS A 112 1.92 -7.01 -9.52
N ARG A 113 1.11 -7.59 -8.63
CA ARG A 113 1.52 -8.41 -7.46
C ARG A 113 2.46 -7.67 -6.52
N LEU A 114 2.17 -6.39 -6.28
CA LEU A 114 2.91 -5.50 -5.41
C LEU A 114 2.06 -5.08 -4.21
N PRO A 115 2.64 -4.96 -3.01
CA PRO A 115 1.98 -4.25 -1.92
C PRO A 115 1.71 -2.80 -2.35
N MET A 116 0.46 -2.37 -2.21
CA MET A 116 0.05 -1.00 -2.46
C MET A 116 -0.85 -0.58 -1.31
N GLY A 117 -0.48 0.52 -0.65
CA GLY A 117 -1.28 1.16 0.37
C GLY A 117 -2.19 2.24 -0.22
N ALA A 118 -3.13 2.70 0.57
CA ALA A 118 -3.92 3.90 0.30
C ALA A 118 -4.12 4.64 1.62
N HIS A 119 -3.64 5.88 1.69
CA HIS A 119 -3.69 6.70 2.90
C HIS A 119 -4.45 8.00 2.60
N ASP A 120 -5.46 8.27 3.42
CA ASP A 120 -6.27 9.48 3.34
C ASP A 120 -5.44 10.71 3.74
N LEU A 121 -5.09 11.54 2.77
CA LEU A 121 -4.30 12.75 2.98
C LEU A 121 -5.07 13.85 3.71
N ASP A 122 -6.40 13.82 3.67
CA ASP A 122 -7.23 14.78 4.41
C ASP A 122 -7.11 14.59 5.93
N THR A 123 -6.56 13.44 6.36
CA THR A 123 -6.28 13.11 7.78
C THR A 123 -4.81 13.25 8.18
N ILE A 124 -3.96 13.74 7.29
CA ILE A 124 -2.51 13.88 7.49
C ILE A 124 -2.14 15.36 7.52
N ALA A 125 -1.53 15.82 8.62
CA ALA A 125 -1.17 17.24 8.76
C ALA A 125 0.00 17.63 7.85
N ASP A 126 1.13 16.92 7.92
CA ASP A 126 2.37 17.29 7.24
C ASP A 126 2.83 16.24 6.22
N GLY A 127 2.85 14.96 6.61
CA GLY A 127 3.34 13.89 5.76
C GLY A 127 3.21 12.50 6.38
N LEU A 128 3.69 11.52 5.63
CA LEU A 128 3.69 10.11 5.98
C LEU A 128 5.13 9.59 6.02
N ASP A 129 5.50 8.97 7.13
CA ASP A 129 6.80 8.38 7.36
C ASP A 129 6.76 6.86 7.35
N VAL A 130 7.72 6.23 6.68
CA VAL A 130 8.08 4.83 6.91
C VAL A 130 9.28 4.81 7.85
N ARG A 131 9.09 4.33 9.07
CA ARG A 131 10.08 4.38 10.13
C ARG A 131 9.98 3.19 11.08
N LEU A 132 10.82 3.14 12.06
CA LEU A 132 10.65 2.23 13.19
C LEU A 132 9.73 2.89 14.22
N ALA A 133 8.89 2.09 14.86
CA ALA A 133 7.97 2.54 15.90
C ALA A 133 8.74 2.99 17.15
N GLU A 134 8.23 4.04 17.79
CA GLU A 134 8.80 4.70 18.95
C GLU A 134 7.88 4.58 20.17
N GLU A 135 8.39 4.94 21.34
CA GLU A 135 7.56 5.06 22.53
C GLU A 135 6.52 6.17 22.35
N GLY A 136 5.28 5.90 22.73
CA GLY A 136 4.16 6.83 22.56
C GLY A 136 3.40 6.67 21.24
N ASP A 137 3.88 5.81 20.32
CA ASP A 137 3.13 5.49 19.10
C ASP A 137 1.85 4.71 19.41
N THR A 138 0.79 5.04 18.69
CA THR A 138 -0.55 4.46 18.88
C THR A 138 -1.12 3.94 17.56
N PHE A 139 -1.91 2.88 17.65
CA PHE A 139 -2.53 2.22 16.50
C PHE A 139 -3.94 1.77 16.84
N ILE A 140 -4.90 2.05 15.97
CA ILE A 140 -6.25 1.48 16.07
C ILE A 140 -6.41 0.49 14.92
N PRO A 141 -6.54 -0.82 15.19
CA PRO A 141 -6.73 -1.80 14.14
C PRO A 141 -7.95 -1.51 13.28
N PHE A 142 -7.84 -1.73 11.96
CA PHE A 142 -8.96 -1.58 11.04
C PHE A 142 -10.20 -2.34 11.53
N GLY A 143 -11.34 -1.64 11.63
CA GLY A 143 -12.60 -2.18 12.16
C GLY A 143 -12.67 -2.27 13.69
N SER A 144 -11.72 -1.68 14.42
CA SER A 144 -11.71 -1.56 15.89
C SER A 144 -11.89 -0.11 16.34
N THR A 145 -12.27 0.04 17.60
CA THR A 145 -12.25 1.33 18.33
C THR A 145 -11.20 1.33 19.45
N GLU A 146 -10.55 0.19 19.68
CA GLU A 146 -9.55 0.03 20.75
C GLU A 146 -8.17 0.40 20.25
N GLU A 147 -7.46 1.19 21.03
CA GLU A 147 -6.09 1.60 20.75
C GLU A 147 -5.09 0.57 21.25
N GLU A 148 -4.10 0.26 20.44
CA GLU A 148 -2.95 -0.60 20.75
C GLU A 148 -1.66 0.21 20.63
N ALA A 149 -0.62 -0.15 21.38
CA ALA A 149 0.74 0.30 21.13
C ALA A 149 1.44 -0.71 20.20
N PRO A 150 2.14 -0.29 19.12
CA PRO A 150 3.04 -1.15 18.39
C PRO A 150 4.27 -1.50 19.25
N ASP A 151 4.96 -2.59 18.92
CA ASP A 151 6.23 -2.88 19.55
C ASP A 151 7.28 -1.83 19.12
N VAL A 152 8.01 -1.24 20.07
CA VAL A 152 9.11 -0.29 19.74
C VAL A 152 10.12 -0.98 18.83
N GLY A 153 10.51 -0.30 17.74
CA GLY A 153 11.38 -0.85 16.70
C GLY A 153 10.66 -1.65 15.62
N GLU A 154 9.33 -1.81 15.70
CA GLU A 154 8.52 -2.37 14.61
C GLU A 154 8.54 -1.44 13.40
N ALA A 155 8.71 -1.96 12.17
CA ALA A 155 8.61 -1.15 10.97
C ALA A 155 7.15 -0.74 10.70
N VAL A 156 6.90 0.54 10.51
CA VAL A 156 5.54 1.12 10.43
C VAL A 156 5.45 2.22 9.39
N TYR A 157 4.23 2.48 8.92
CA TYR A 157 3.83 3.76 8.33
C TYR A 157 3.21 4.62 9.42
N ALA A 158 3.65 5.87 9.54
CA ALA A 158 3.24 6.75 10.63
C ALA A 158 2.96 8.19 10.15
N CYS A 159 2.01 8.84 10.80
CA CYS A 159 1.80 10.28 10.74
C CYS A 159 1.97 10.83 12.17
N GLY A 160 3.12 11.45 12.46
CA GLY A 160 3.51 11.73 13.84
C GLY A 160 3.54 10.44 14.66
N HIS A 161 2.82 10.40 15.79
CA HIS A 161 2.67 9.21 16.63
C HIS A 161 1.49 8.31 16.27
N GLU A 162 0.72 8.65 15.25
CA GLU A 162 -0.37 7.81 14.77
C GLU A 162 0.12 6.82 13.72
N ILE A 163 0.15 5.54 14.06
CA ILE A 163 0.53 4.48 13.14
C ILE A 163 -0.62 4.23 12.15
N ARG A 164 -0.30 4.33 10.85
CA ARG A 164 -1.23 4.11 9.74
C ARG A 164 -1.17 2.68 9.21
N THR A 165 0.00 2.02 9.29
CA THR A 165 0.15 0.61 8.93
C THR A 165 1.20 -0.03 9.83
N ARG A 166 0.86 -1.15 10.46
CA ARG A 166 1.77 -1.94 11.30
C ARG A 166 2.54 -2.96 10.48
N ARG A 167 3.72 -3.32 10.97
CA ARG A 167 4.64 -4.31 10.37
C ARG A 167 4.83 -4.06 8.88
N TRP A 168 5.22 -2.81 8.59
CA TRP A 168 5.43 -2.28 7.25
C TRP A 168 4.15 -2.40 6.40
N THR A 169 3.90 -3.52 5.72
CA THR A 169 2.77 -3.72 4.80
C THR A 169 1.75 -4.77 5.30
N TRP A 170 1.66 -4.98 6.63
CA TRP A 170 0.77 -6.03 7.15
C TRP A 170 -0.67 -5.58 7.39
N ARG A 171 -0.89 -4.58 8.22
CA ARG A 171 -2.25 -4.23 8.68
C ARG A 171 -2.44 -2.73 8.79
N GLN A 172 -3.44 -2.23 8.08
CA GLN A 172 -3.82 -0.82 8.10
C GLN A 172 -4.59 -0.46 9.36
N SER A 173 -4.46 0.81 9.77
CA SER A 173 -5.21 1.43 10.85
C SER A 173 -6.63 1.79 10.42
N GLU A 174 -7.53 1.91 11.39
CA GLU A 174 -8.81 2.59 11.24
C GLU A 174 -8.62 4.07 10.95
N ARG A 175 -7.59 4.70 11.54
CA ARG A 175 -7.20 6.08 11.25
C ARG A 175 -6.58 6.19 9.86
N GLY A 176 -7.10 7.13 9.06
CA GLY A 176 -6.59 7.36 7.69
C GLY A 176 -7.00 6.30 6.67
N LYS A 177 -8.01 5.48 6.96
CA LYS A 177 -8.66 4.63 5.98
C LYS A 177 -9.37 5.50 4.93
N ILE A 178 -9.43 4.98 3.70
CA ILE A 178 -10.17 5.63 2.64
C ILE A 178 -11.67 5.43 2.84
N THR A 179 -12.41 6.51 2.78
CA THR A 179 -13.88 6.53 2.86
C THR A 179 -14.47 7.18 1.61
N GLU A 180 -15.80 7.18 1.51
CA GLU A 180 -16.51 7.91 0.47
C GLU A 180 -16.29 9.42 0.50
N ASN A 181 -15.86 9.97 1.64
CA ASN A 181 -15.59 11.40 1.82
C ASN A 181 -14.13 11.79 1.52
N THR A 182 -13.24 10.82 1.31
CA THR A 182 -11.82 11.05 1.02
C THR A 182 -11.66 11.71 -0.35
N LYS A 183 -10.96 12.84 -0.41
CA LYS A 183 -10.72 13.63 -1.62
C LYS A 183 -9.26 13.65 -2.06
N ALA A 184 -8.36 13.29 -1.17
CA ALA A 184 -6.93 13.26 -1.45
C ALA A 184 -6.32 11.97 -0.88
N ILE A 185 -5.53 11.26 -1.69
CA ILE A 185 -4.96 9.96 -1.35
C ILE A 185 -3.48 9.92 -1.72
N LEU A 186 -2.66 9.33 -0.86
CA LEU A 186 -1.34 8.84 -1.21
C LEU A 186 -1.41 7.32 -1.36
N PHE A 187 -0.95 6.83 -2.51
CA PHE A 187 -0.75 5.42 -2.79
C PHE A 187 0.75 5.10 -2.80
N PRO A 188 1.33 4.61 -1.70
CA PRO A 188 2.66 4.01 -1.73
C PRO A 188 2.62 2.62 -2.36
N ILE A 189 3.64 2.31 -3.17
CA ILE A 189 3.83 1.03 -3.84
C ILE A 189 5.18 0.50 -3.40
N ASP A 190 5.17 -0.55 -2.59
CA ASP A 190 6.39 -1.07 -1.96
C ASP A 190 7.10 -2.08 -2.85
N GLY A 191 8.41 -1.93 -3.03
CA GLY A 191 9.23 -2.82 -3.83
C GLY A 191 10.70 -2.81 -3.45
N PHE A 192 11.52 -3.33 -4.35
CA PHE A 192 12.97 -3.46 -4.18
C PHE A 192 13.68 -3.06 -5.47
N SER A 193 14.71 -2.23 -5.35
CA SER A 193 15.46 -1.66 -6.47
C SER A 193 16.17 -2.72 -7.33
N ASP A 194 16.56 -3.83 -6.73
CA ASP A 194 17.25 -4.96 -7.35
C ASP A 194 16.34 -6.11 -7.80
N VAL A 195 15.03 -6.03 -7.49
CA VAL A 195 14.09 -7.13 -7.78
C VAL A 195 12.97 -6.69 -8.72
N ASN A 196 12.25 -5.62 -8.38
CA ASN A 196 10.99 -5.26 -9.05
C ASN A 196 10.74 -3.76 -9.20
N ALA A 197 11.79 -2.93 -9.23
CA ALA A 197 11.65 -1.48 -9.40
C ALA A 197 10.92 -1.09 -10.70
N ALA A 198 11.17 -1.79 -11.79
CA ALA A 198 10.48 -1.56 -13.06
C ALA A 198 8.98 -1.84 -12.96
N GLU A 199 8.58 -2.86 -12.19
CA GLU A 199 7.19 -3.19 -11.95
C GLU A 199 6.51 -2.17 -11.02
N VAL A 200 7.24 -1.65 -10.03
CA VAL A 200 6.78 -0.54 -9.18
C VAL A 200 6.47 0.70 -10.02
N GLN A 201 7.36 1.06 -10.96
CA GLN A 201 7.12 2.19 -11.87
C GLN A 201 5.94 1.92 -12.80
N ALA A 202 5.84 0.73 -13.39
CA ALA A 202 4.73 0.35 -14.26
C ALA A 202 3.38 0.40 -13.52
N ALA A 203 3.34 -0.04 -12.26
CA ALA A 203 2.15 0.05 -11.42
C ALA A 203 1.76 1.50 -11.11
N ALA A 204 2.74 2.36 -10.84
CA ALA A 204 2.49 3.79 -10.62
C ALA A 204 1.93 4.47 -11.88
N ASP A 205 2.52 4.20 -13.06
CA ASP A 205 2.07 4.75 -14.33
C ASP A 205 0.65 4.28 -14.68
N GLU A 206 0.36 3.00 -14.48
CA GLU A 206 -0.99 2.46 -14.68
C GLU A 206 -2.00 3.08 -13.71
N LEU A 207 -1.64 3.22 -12.43
CA LEU A 207 -2.51 3.85 -11.44
C LEU A 207 -2.87 5.28 -11.85
N VAL A 208 -1.90 6.08 -12.30
CA VAL A 208 -2.13 7.45 -12.82
C VAL A 208 -3.10 7.45 -13.99
N ALA A 209 -2.89 6.57 -14.97
CA ALA A 209 -3.76 6.46 -16.14
C ALA A 209 -5.20 6.08 -15.76
N LEU A 210 -5.35 5.17 -14.81
CA LEU A 210 -6.66 4.71 -14.34
C LEU A 210 -7.36 5.73 -13.45
N LEU A 211 -6.62 6.48 -12.61
CA LEU A 211 -7.16 7.62 -11.86
C LEU A 211 -7.79 8.65 -12.80
N LYS A 212 -7.07 9.08 -13.84
CA LYS A 212 -7.60 10.02 -14.85
C LYS A 212 -8.81 9.44 -15.59
N LYS A 213 -8.73 8.18 -15.97
CA LYS A 213 -9.81 7.51 -16.71
C LYS A 213 -11.11 7.43 -15.91
N TYR A 214 -11.04 7.09 -14.63
CA TYR A 214 -12.22 6.77 -13.82
C TYR A 214 -12.69 7.94 -12.94
N PHE A 215 -11.79 8.81 -12.52
CA PHE A 215 -12.13 9.96 -11.68
C PHE A 215 -12.04 11.31 -12.41
N GLY A 216 -11.56 11.31 -13.67
CA GLY A 216 -11.55 12.48 -14.54
C GLY A 216 -10.19 13.18 -14.66
N GLU A 217 -10.06 13.98 -15.71
CA GLU A 217 -8.81 14.71 -16.03
C GLU A 217 -8.54 15.92 -15.11
N GLY A 218 -9.52 16.32 -14.30
CA GLY A 218 -9.39 17.46 -13.37
C GLY A 218 -8.61 17.18 -12.09
N LEU A 219 -8.10 15.96 -11.94
CA LEU A 219 -7.30 15.57 -10.77
C LEU A 219 -5.93 16.25 -10.79
N GLU A 220 -5.47 16.66 -9.64
CA GLU A 220 -4.07 17.00 -9.44
C GLU A 220 -3.33 15.73 -8.97
N ILE A 221 -2.35 15.29 -9.76
CA ILE A 221 -1.60 14.06 -9.51
C ILE A 221 -0.10 14.37 -9.56
N GLU A 222 0.60 13.99 -8.51
CA GLU A 222 2.06 14.03 -8.45
C GLU A 222 2.61 12.63 -8.16
N THR A 223 3.73 12.31 -8.79
CA THR A 223 4.38 10.99 -8.64
C THR A 223 5.84 11.15 -8.24
N GLY A 224 6.33 10.19 -7.46
CA GLY A 224 7.71 10.17 -7.03
C GLY A 224 8.20 8.76 -6.74
N THR A 225 9.50 8.64 -6.61
CA THR A 225 10.16 7.41 -6.15
C THR A 225 11.00 7.74 -4.93
N VAL A 226 10.87 6.94 -3.88
CA VAL A 226 11.65 7.06 -2.65
C VAL A 226 12.60 5.88 -2.56
N THR A 227 13.90 6.18 -2.37
CA THR A 227 14.98 5.21 -2.22
C THR A 227 15.92 5.66 -1.11
N LYS A 228 16.92 4.85 -0.81
CA LYS A 228 17.96 5.22 0.17
C LYS A 228 18.70 6.49 -0.22
N GLU A 229 18.94 6.72 -1.51
CA GLU A 229 19.62 7.90 -2.09
C GLU A 229 18.72 9.13 -2.14
N GLN A 230 17.41 8.91 -2.28
CA GLN A 230 16.38 9.95 -2.31
C GLN A 230 15.25 9.57 -1.32
N PRO A 231 15.47 9.77 0.00
CA PRO A 231 14.60 9.21 1.03
C PRO A 231 13.28 9.98 1.21
N ARG A 232 13.03 11.04 0.45
CA ARG A 232 11.87 11.92 0.60
C ARG A 232 11.32 12.38 -0.74
N PHE A 233 10.01 12.32 -0.88
CA PHE A 233 9.21 12.88 -1.96
C PHE A 233 8.29 13.96 -1.40
N GLU A 234 8.35 15.17 -1.94
CA GLU A 234 7.46 16.27 -1.58
C GLU A 234 6.43 16.50 -2.69
N PHE A 235 5.19 16.72 -2.30
CA PHE A 235 4.06 16.89 -3.22
C PHE A 235 3.04 17.90 -2.69
N PHE A 236 2.24 18.47 -3.58
CA PHE A 236 1.21 19.49 -3.31
C PHE A 236 1.75 20.68 -2.50
N LYS A 237 2.81 21.28 -3.03
CA LYS A 237 3.42 22.51 -2.45
C LYS A 237 2.54 23.71 -2.57
#